data_4317940f3671b12ffe621c651b96e911
#
_entry.id   4317940f3671b12ffe621c651b96e911
#
_cell.length_a   1.000
_cell.length_b   1.000
_cell.length_c   1.000
_cell.angle_alpha   90.00
_cell.angle_beta   90.00
_cell.angle_gamma   90.00
#
_symmetry.space_group_name_H-M   'P 1'
#
loop_
_entity.id
_entity.type
_entity.pdbx_description
1 polymer ?
#
loop_
_entity_poly.entity_id
_entity_poly.type
_entity_poly.pdbx_seq_one_letter_code
_entity_poly.pdbx_strand_id
1 'polypeptide(L)'
;ASREREGAFRRYEGMEVAVVGYTTCDGCPGGNVEYAVEEMKGNGAEKIHLATGLIVGYPPCPYIRNFNDYITEKYSLEVVYGTHPIPQKYFYMHGQLGTWDNADWQEIIHATLSDEKIRLAYD
;
A
#
# COMPACT_ATOMS: atom_id res chain seq x y z
N ALA A 1 -9.59 3.07 10.01
CA ALA A 1 -9.38 3.08 8.55
C ALA A 1 -10.26 2.06 7.86
N SER A 2 -10.34 0.82 8.38
CA SER A 2 -11.17 -0.23 7.77
C SER A 2 -12.67 0.11 7.81
N ARG A 3 -13.08 0.91 8.78
CA ARG A 3 -14.50 1.28 8.98
C ARG A 3 -14.98 2.30 7.95
N GLU A 4 -14.14 3.27 7.62
CA GLU A 4 -14.48 4.35 6.69
C GLU A 4 -14.04 4.06 5.26
N ARG A 5 -13.17 3.10 5.07
CA ARG A 5 -12.74 2.65 3.74
C ARG A 5 -12.20 3.76 2.87
N GLU A 6 -11.18 4.45 3.37
CA GLU A 6 -10.50 5.51 2.65
C GLU A 6 -9.27 4.98 1.90
N GLY A 7 -8.76 5.78 0.96
CA GLY A 7 -7.61 5.40 0.16
C GLY A 7 -7.85 4.12 -0.63
N ALA A 8 -6.89 3.22 -0.64
CA ALA A 8 -7.01 1.97 -1.37
C ALA A 8 -8.08 1.03 -0.79
N PHE A 9 -8.48 1.23 0.46
CA PHE A 9 -9.55 0.44 1.08
C PHE A 9 -10.95 0.79 0.56
N ARG A 10 -11.09 1.89 -0.16
CA ARG A 10 -12.38 2.30 -0.76
C ARG A 10 -12.92 1.21 -1.68
N ARG A 11 -12.07 0.41 -2.29
CA ARG A 11 -12.48 -0.70 -3.17
C ARG A 11 -13.40 -1.72 -2.49
N TYR A 12 -13.38 -1.75 -1.15
CA TYR A 12 -14.21 -2.68 -0.37
C TYR A 12 -15.51 -2.04 0.14
N GLU A 13 -15.81 -0.83 -0.31
CA GLU A 13 -17.04 -0.14 0.11
C GLU A 13 -18.25 -0.99 -0.22
N GLY A 14 -19.13 -1.20 0.78
CA GLY A 14 -20.30 -2.05 0.63
C GLY A 14 -20.04 -3.54 0.78
N MET A 15 -18.80 -3.96 0.98
CA MET A 15 -18.42 -5.35 1.16
C MET A 15 -18.10 -5.65 2.61
N GLU A 16 -18.35 -6.88 3.03
CA GLU A 16 -17.93 -7.34 4.35
C GLU A 16 -16.50 -7.90 4.23
N VAL A 17 -15.55 -7.27 4.93
CA VAL A 17 -14.16 -7.69 4.90
C VAL A 17 -13.57 -7.73 6.30
N ALA A 18 -12.54 -8.55 6.49
CA ALA A 18 -11.82 -8.66 7.76
C ALA A 18 -10.32 -8.57 7.51
N VAL A 19 -9.60 -7.89 8.39
CA VAL A 19 -8.14 -7.87 8.39
C VAL A 19 -7.68 -9.12 9.13
N VAL A 20 -7.00 -10.02 8.42
CA VAL A 20 -6.56 -11.31 8.99
C VAL A 20 -5.10 -11.28 9.45
N GLY A 21 -4.39 -10.19 9.20
CA GLY A 21 -3.02 -10.02 9.66
C GLY A 21 -2.39 -8.74 9.16
N TYR A 22 -1.32 -8.31 9.83
CA TYR A 22 -0.48 -7.21 9.40
C TYR A 22 0.93 -7.42 9.94
N THR A 23 1.89 -6.83 9.27
CA THR A 23 3.29 -6.93 9.67
C THR A 23 4.11 -5.82 9.04
N THR A 24 5.38 -5.74 9.39
CA THR A 24 6.35 -4.88 8.74
C THR A 24 7.30 -5.71 7.89
N CYS A 25 8.03 -5.05 6.99
CA CYS A 25 9.05 -5.74 6.17
C CYS A 25 10.33 -6.07 6.95
N ASP A 26 10.47 -5.54 8.15
CA ASP A 26 11.65 -5.69 9.02
C ASP A 26 12.94 -5.18 8.37
N GLY A 27 12.82 -4.11 7.55
CA GLY A 27 13.96 -3.49 6.88
C GLY A 27 14.32 -4.17 5.55
N CYS A 28 15.13 -3.49 4.77
CA CYS A 28 15.56 -3.99 3.47
C CYS A 28 16.51 -5.19 3.60
N PRO A 29 16.38 -6.18 2.72
CA PRO A 29 15.49 -6.27 1.55
C PRO A 29 14.08 -6.82 1.83
N GLY A 30 13.64 -6.86 3.07
CA GLY A 30 12.27 -7.21 3.39
C GLY A 30 12.00 -8.71 3.51
N GLY A 31 12.94 -9.45 4.11
CA GLY A 31 12.81 -10.90 4.27
C GLY A 31 11.58 -11.34 5.04
N ASN A 32 11.05 -10.48 5.92
CA ASN A 32 9.87 -10.82 6.70
C ASN A 32 8.60 -10.98 5.84
N VAL A 33 8.56 -10.37 4.67
CA VAL A 33 7.45 -10.49 3.73
C VAL A 33 7.27 -11.95 3.31
N GLU A 34 8.36 -12.67 3.18
CA GLU A 34 8.36 -14.08 2.78
C GLU A 34 7.55 -14.95 3.74
N TYR A 35 7.75 -14.77 5.03
CA TYR A 35 7.09 -15.57 6.05
C TYR A 35 5.67 -15.08 6.36
N ALA A 36 5.51 -13.77 6.42
CA ALA A 36 4.25 -13.17 6.82
C ALA A 36 3.13 -13.47 5.83
N VAL A 37 3.40 -13.42 4.55
CA VAL A 37 2.38 -13.67 3.52
C VAL A 37 1.94 -15.13 3.56
N GLU A 38 2.86 -16.06 3.80
CA GLU A 38 2.52 -17.47 3.94
C GLU A 38 1.53 -17.68 5.08
N GLU A 39 1.80 -17.07 6.23
CA GLU A 39 0.91 -17.16 7.38
C GLU A 39 -0.44 -16.51 7.11
N MET A 40 -0.46 -15.34 6.48
CA MET A 40 -1.69 -14.65 6.14
C MET A 40 -2.56 -15.47 5.19
N LYS A 41 -1.96 -16.11 4.20
CA LYS A 41 -2.68 -16.99 3.30
C LYS A 41 -3.27 -18.18 4.04
N GLY A 42 -2.52 -18.75 4.97
CA GLY A 42 -3.00 -19.85 5.82
C GLY A 42 -4.19 -19.42 6.68
N ASN A 43 -4.29 -18.14 7.03
CA ASN A 43 -5.40 -17.56 7.79
C ASN A 43 -6.56 -17.08 6.90
N GLY A 44 -6.53 -17.39 5.61
CA GLY A 44 -7.62 -17.09 4.69
C GLY A 44 -7.53 -15.76 3.95
N ALA A 45 -6.36 -15.12 3.92
CA ALA A 45 -6.20 -13.88 3.17
C ALA A 45 -6.46 -14.11 1.67
N GLU A 46 -7.19 -13.20 1.06
CA GLU A 46 -7.47 -13.21 -0.38
C GLU A 46 -6.72 -12.10 -1.10
N LYS A 47 -6.37 -11.04 -0.39
CA LYS A 47 -5.68 -9.86 -0.93
C LYS A 47 -4.65 -9.38 0.06
N ILE A 48 -3.53 -8.89 -0.46
CA ILE A 48 -2.45 -8.30 0.33
C ILE A 48 -2.33 -6.84 -0.03
N HIS A 49 -2.39 -5.97 0.95
CA HIS A 49 -2.13 -4.54 0.77
C HIS A 49 -0.70 -4.22 1.16
N LEU A 50 0.02 -3.60 0.24
CA LEU A 50 1.32 -3.01 0.55
C LEU A 50 1.06 -1.60 1.08
N ALA A 51 1.51 -1.32 2.28
CA ALA A 51 1.13 -0.11 3.01
C ALA A 51 1.52 1.17 2.28
N THR A 52 0.69 2.19 2.43
CA THR A 52 0.94 3.52 1.85
C THR A 52 2.32 4.04 2.22
N GLY A 53 2.79 3.81 3.45
CA GLY A 53 4.13 4.23 3.88
C GLY A 53 5.28 3.62 3.09
N LEU A 54 5.10 2.43 2.52
CA LEU A 54 6.11 1.84 1.63
C LEU A 54 6.14 2.55 0.27
N ILE A 55 5.01 3.06 -0.16
CA ILE A 55 4.82 3.62 -1.50
C ILE A 55 5.26 5.07 -1.55
N VAL A 56 4.92 5.85 -0.54
CA VAL A 56 5.15 7.29 -0.49
C VAL A 56 6.25 7.70 0.50
N GLY A 57 7.09 6.77 0.88
CA GLY A 57 8.22 7.05 1.78
C GLY A 57 9.26 7.96 1.17
N TYR A 58 10.26 8.31 1.95
CA TYR A 58 11.38 9.12 1.50
C TYR A 58 12.70 8.44 1.91
N PRO A 59 13.32 7.68 1.00
CA PRO A 59 12.82 7.34 -0.34
C PRO A 59 11.69 6.31 -0.31
N PRO A 60 10.92 6.19 -1.40
CA PRO A 60 9.96 5.09 -1.51
C PRO A 60 10.66 3.74 -1.50
N CYS A 61 9.94 2.68 -1.12
CA CYS A 61 10.52 1.33 -1.09
C CYS A 61 10.97 0.88 -2.49
N PRO A 62 12.26 0.60 -2.70
CA PRO A 62 12.75 0.19 -4.02
C PRO A 62 12.36 -1.24 -4.40
N TYR A 63 11.86 -2.02 -3.45
CA TYR A 63 11.49 -3.42 -3.67
C TYR A 63 9.99 -3.64 -3.84
N ILE A 64 9.21 -2.56 -4.01
CA ILE A 64 7.75 -2.66 -4.03
C ILE A 64 7.24 -3.60 -5.13
N ARG A 65 7.80 -3.52 -6.34
CA ARG A 65 7.41 -4.41 -7.44
C ARG A 65 7.88 -5.83 -7.20
N ASN A 66 9.03 -6.00 -6.57
CA ASN A 66 9.54 -7.32 -6.20
C ASN A 66 8.61 -8.02 -5.22
N PHE A 67 8.08 -7.29 -4.25
CA PHE A 67 7.09 -7.84 -3.31
C PHE A 67 5.80 -8.24 -4.04
N ASN A 68 5.32 -7.39 -4.94
CA ASN A 68 4.14 -7.70 -5.74
C ASN A 68 4.34 -8.99 -6.53
N ASP A 69 5.43 -9.08 -7.28
CA ASP A 69 5.71 -10.23 -8.14
C ASP A 69 5.85 -11.51 -7.31
N TYR A 70 6.58 -11.43 -6.20
CA TYR A 70 6.78 -12.57 -5.32
C TYR A 70 5.46 -13.09 -4.75
N ILE A 71 4.63 -12.20 -4.23
CA ILE A 71 3.35 -12.58 -3.62
C ILE A 71 2.40 -13.15 -4.68
N THR A 72 2.32 -12.48 -5.82
CA THR A 72 1.43 -12.89 -6.91
C THR A 72 1.84 -14.24 -7.47
N GLU A 73 3.12 -14.44 -7.73
CA GLU A 73 3.62 -15.66 -8.38
C GLU A 73 3.64 -16.85 -7.44
N LYS A 74 4.09 -16.66 -6.20
CA LYS A 74 4.24 -17.77 -5.25
C LYS A 74 2.92 -18.16 -4.60
N TYR A 75 2.09 -17.19 -4.24
CA TYR A 75 0.88 -17.45 -3.45
C TYR A 75 -0.41 -17.24 -4.23
N SER A 76 -0.35 -16.74 -5.44
CA SER A 76 -1.53 -16.44 -6.27
C SER A 76 -2.52 -15.50 -5.57
N LEU A 77 -2.01 -14.55 -4.76
CA LEU A 77 -2.83 -13.56 -4.10
C LEU A 77 -2.80 -12.25 -4.86
N GLU A 78 -3.92 -11.54 -4.87
CA GLU A 78 -3.97 -10.20 -5.44
C GLU A 78 -3.23 -9.23 -4.51
N VAL A 79 -2.36 -8.41 -5.08
CA VAL A 79 -1.63 -7.38 -4.35
C VAL A 79 -2.21 -6.01 -4.69
N VAL A 80 -2.49 -5.22 -3.67
CA VAL A 80 -3.00 -3.86 -3.82
C VAL A 80 -1.98 -2.90 -3.26
N TYR A 81 -1.63 -1.89 -4.05
CA TYR A 81 -0.73 -0.82 -3.59
C TYR A 81 -1.52 0.17 -2.76
N GLY A 82 -1.09 0.35 -1.49
CA GLY A 82 -1.64 1.35 -0.62
C GLY A 82 -2.65 0.83 0.40
N THR A 83 -2.86 1.64 1.41
CA THR A 83 -3.81 1.40 2.50
C THR A 83 -4.66 2.64 2.74
N HIS A 84 -4.09 3.67 3.33
CA HIS A 84 -4.78 4.88 3.71
C HIS A 84 -4.30 6.09 2.91
N PRO A 85 -5.08 7.18 2.84
CA PRO A 85 -4.63 8.39 2.17
C PRO A 85 -3.54 9.11 2.95
N ILE A 86 -2.87 10.05 2.31
CA ILE A 86 -1.84 10.88 2.94
C ILE A 86 -2.32 12.32 3.07
N PRO A 87 -1.78 13.10 4.03
CA PRO A 87 -2.12 14.52 4.14
C PRO A 87 -1.71 15.31 2.90
N GLN A 88 -2.46 16.35 2.57
CA GLN A 88 -2.16 17.18 1.41
C GLN A 88 -0.81 17.89 1.54
N LYS A 89 -0.42 18.28 2.75
CA LYS A 89 0.89 18.88 3.01
C LYS A 89 2.03 17.94 2.66
N TYR A 90 1.89 16.67 3.02
CA TYR A 90 2.87 15.64 2.69
C TYR A 90 2.98 15.46 1.19
N PHE A 91 1.86 15.35 0.51
CA PHE A 91 1.80 15.23 -0.94
C PHE A 91 2.50 16.41 -1.63
N TYR A 92 2.17 17.62 -1.21
CA TYR A 92 2.73 18.83 -1.79
C TYR A 92 4.25 18.89 -1.63
N MET A 93 4.75 18.64 -0.42
CA MET A 93 6.17 18.70 -0.12
C MET A 93 6.97 17.68 -0.92
N HIS A 94 6.51 16.43 -0.95
CA HIS A 94 7.22 15.37 -1.67
C HIS A 94 7.14 15.53 -3.19
N GLY A 95 6.06 16.10 -3.69
CA GLY A 95 5.94 16.47 -5.09
C GLY A 95 7.02 17.45 -5.51
N GLN A 96 7.32 18.43 -4.67
CA GLN A 96 8.37 19.41 -4.96
C GLN A 96 9.77 18.81 -4.93
N LEU A 97 10.00 17.77 -4.14
CA LEU A 97 11.28 17.09 -4.08
C LEU A 97 11.53 16.18 -5.29
N GLY A 98 10.51 15.95 -6.10
CA GLY A 98 10.64 15.13 -7.31
C GLY A 98 10.80 13.64 -7.07
N THR A 99 10.57 13.15 -5.84
CA THR A 99 10.77 11.75 -5.51
C THR A 99 9.78 10.81 -6.20
N TRP A 100 8.67 11.34 -6.70
CA TRP A 100 7.60 10.56 -7.31
C TRP A 100 7.41 10.86 -8.80
N ASP A 101 8.39 11.47 -9.46
CA ASP A 101 8.25 11.92 -10.85
C ASP A 101 8.31 10.79 -11.88
N ASN A 102 8.72 9.61 -11.49
CA ASN A 102 8.77 8.46 -12.37
C ASN A 102 7.35 8.00 -12.74
N ALA A 103 7.11 7.80 -14.04
CA ALA A 103 5.78 7.41 -14.54
C ALA A 103 5.28 6.08 -13.93
N ASP A 104 6.17 5.10 -13.78
CA ASP A 104 5.83 3.84 -13.12
C ASP A 104 5.38 4.06 -11.70
N TRP A 105 6.03 5.00 -11.01
CA TRP A 105 5.71 5.30 -9.63
C TRP A 105 4.36 5.97 -9.50
N GLN A 106 4.00 6.84 -10.44
CA GLN A 106 2.68 7.48 -10.48
C GLN A 106 1.56 6.45 -10.57
N GLU A 107 1.77 5.40 -11.32
CA GLU A 107 0.81 4.30 -11.41
C GLU A 107 0.65 3.57 -10.07
N ILE A 108 1.76 3.29 -9.41
CA ILE A 108 1.76 2.58 -8.12
C ILE A 108 1.02 3.37 -7.05
N ILE A 109 1.24 4.67 -6.98
CA ILE A 109 0.66 5.52 -5.92
C ILE A 109 -0.73 6.07 -6.25
N HIS A 110 -1.29 5.70 -7.41
CA HIS A 110 -2.55 6.26 -7.89
C HIS A 110 -3.67 6.22 -6.86
N ALA A 111 -3.87 5.08 -6.21
CA ALA A 111 -4.94 4.95 -5.22
C ALA A 111 -4.76 5.87 -4.00
N THR A 112 -3.51 6.16 -3.66
CA THR A 112 -3.17 7.08 -2.57
C THR A 112 -3.43 8.53 -2.96
N LEU A 113 -3.24 8.87 -4.24
CA LEU A 113 -3.37 10.23 -4.75
C LEU A 113 -4.78 10.57 -5.26
N SER A 114 -5.66 9.59 -5.38
CA SER A 114 -6.91 9.73 -6.12
C SER A 114 -7.93 10.69 -5.50
N ASP A 115 -7.80 11.06 -4.23
CA ASP A 115 -8.81 11.90 -3.59
C ASP A 115 -8.19 13.04 -2.79
N GLU A 116 -8.11 14.20 -3.44
CA GLU A 116 -7.58 15.42 -2.83
C GLU A 116 -8.40 15.87 -1.61
N LYS A 117 -9.72 15.70 -1.67
CA LYS A 117 -10.59 16.12 -0.58
C LYS A 117 -10.31 15.34 0.71
N ILE A 118 -10.07 14.05 0.58
CA ILE A 118 -9.70 13.23 1.72
C ILE A 118 -8.32 13.62 2.24
N ARG A 119 -7.36 13.88 1.35
CA ARG A 119 -6.01 14.33 1.77
C ARG A 119 -6.07 15.63 2.57
N LEU A 120 -6.91 16.57 2.14
CA LEU A 120 -7.09 17.83 2.86
C LEU A 120 -7.66 17.64 4.26
N ALA A 121 -8.51 16.63 4.45
CA ALA A 121 -9.09 16.35 5.76
C ALA A 121 -8.05 15.84 6.77
N TYR A 122 -6.89 15.35 6.31
CA TYR A 122 -5.80 14.87 7.16
C TYR A 122 -4.76 15.94 7.48
N ASP A 123 -4.87 17.12 6.90
CA ASP A 123 -3.98 18.23 7.24
C ASP A 123 -4.32 18.77 8.65
#